data_01e16adbf07280edfca9dbd1d9c173ef
#
_entry.id   01e16adbf07280edfca9dbd1d9c173ef
#
_cell.length_a   1.000
_cell.length_b   1.000
_cell.length_c   1.000
_cell.angle_alpha   90.00
_cell.angle_beta   90.00
_cell.angle_gamma   90.00
#
_symmetry.space_group_name_H-M   'P 1'
#
loop_
_entity.id
_entity.type
_entity.pdbx_description
1 polymer ?
#
loop_
_entity_poly.entity_id
_entity_poly.type
_entity_poly.pdbx_seq_one_letter_code
_entity_poly.pdbx_strand_id
1 'polypeptide(L)'
;MTRLGRLCAVAFLLALPVCCAQTAPTSHHARKPPKPEPTQQELFDYVRGQLLALSPSDGTNDNREVTYNMATSVLSITRPDGRCDIFLGEIDSNSTLWEVFDPSDSYRTREQVLRLTLTSLNGKQARTCYDTHNQVDTSIPGNRVRLLFSLARTNAISGFTDKMDTAIKKLIALAGGMPEKDIF
;
A
#
# COMPACT_ATOMS: atom_id res chain seq x y z
N MET A 1 -81.40 44.42 52.82
CA MET A 1 -80.96 43.36 53.77
C MET A 1 -79.61 42.82 53.27
N THR A 2 -78.56 43.41 53.77
CA THR A 2 -77.52 42.91 54.64
C THR A 2 -76.92 41.49 54.29
N ARG A 3 -75.64 41.43 53.92
CA ARG A 3 -74.48 40.86 54.61
C ARG A 3 -73.37 40.70 53.59
N LEU A 4 -72.30 41.45 53.71
CA LEU A 4 -71.04 41.20 54.37
C LEU A 4 -70.50 39.76 54.25
N GLY A 5 -69.34 39.60 53.69
CA GLY A 5 -68.60 38.39 53.76
C GLY A 5 -67.24 38.45 53.07
N ARG A 6 -66.32 39.02 53.76
CA ARG A 6 -64.86 38.61 53.98
C ARG A 6 -63.99 38.32 52.78
N LEU A 7 -62.94 39.16 52.64
CA LEU A 7 -61.67 38.91 51.99
C LEU A 7 -61.03 37.63 52.55
N CYS A 8 -60.52 36.86 51.62
CA CYS A 8 -59.40 35.95 51.89
C CYS A 8 -58.37 36.16 50.80
N ALA A 9 -57.30 36.85 51.13
CA ALA A 9 -56.12 36.96 50.32
C ALA A 9 -55.36 35.61 50.40
N VAL A 10 -55.26 34.93 49.27
CA VAL A 10 -54.40 33.75 49.12
C VAL A 10 -53.19 34.17 48.33
N ALA A 11 -52.06 34.29 49.03
CA ALA A 11 -50.79 34.54 48.44
C ALA A 11 -50.31 33.27 47.65
N PHE A 12 -50.31 33.36 46.33
CA PHE A 12 -49.73 32.33 45.47
C PHE A 12 -48.20 32.53 45.44
N LEU A 13 -47.49 31.74 46.22
CA LEU A 13 -46.06 31.57 46.10
C LEU A 13 -45.75 30.85 44.77
N LEU A 14 -45.26 31.59 43.80
CA LEU A 14 -44.70 31.06 42.57
C LEU A 14 -43.35 30.35 42.88
N ALA A 15 -43.40 29.06 43.09
CA ALA A 15 -42.22 28.21 43.08
C ALA A 15 -41.77 28.02 41.62
N LEU A 16 -40.74 28.73 41.21
CA LEU A 16 -40.05 28.49 39.96
C LEU A 16 -39.28 27.16 40.03
N PRO A 17 -39.51 26.18 39.15
CA PRO A 17 -38.65 25.03 39.03
C PRO A 17 -37.31 25.48 38.46
N VAL A 18 -36.25 25.42 39.27
CA VAL A 18 -34.88 25.51 38.79
C VAL A 18 -34.63 24.26 37.97
N CYS A 19 -34.71 24.38 36.64
CA CYS A 19 -34.24 23.39 35.68
C CYS A 19 -32.72 23.31 35.83
N CYS A 20 -32.22 22.38 36.64
CA CYS A 20 -30.84 21.93 36.57
C CYS A 20 -30.64 21.28 35.19
N ALA A 21 -30.18 22.07 34.21
CA ALA A 21 -29.61 21.52 32.99
C ALA A 21 -28.38 20.70 33.32
N GLN A 22 -28.56 19.39 33.47
CA GLN A 22 -27.45 18.45 33.53
C GLN A 22 -26.80 18.48 32.14
N THR A 23 -25.72 19.26 31.99
CA THR A 23 -24.80 19.15 30.90
C THR A 23 -24.15 17.76 31.00
N ALA A 24 -24.65 16.83 30.19
CA ALA A 24 -23.98 15.53 30.03
C ALA A 24 -22.52 15.80 29.63
N PRO A 25 -21.55 15.16 30.28
CA PRO A 25 -20.16 15.29 29.86
C PRO A 25 -20.05 14.73 28.46
N THR A 26 -19.90 15.62 27.45
CA THR A 26 -19.49 15.23 26.12
C THR A 26 -18.14 14.54 26.26
N SER A 27 -18.14 13.23 26.23
CA SER A 27 -16.92 12.45 26.15
C SER A 27 -16.26 12.77 24.81
N HIS A 28 -15.35 13.73 24.83
CA HIS A 28 -14.41 13.92 23.75
C HIS A 28 -13.57 12.65 23.69
N HIS A 29 -14.01 11.67 22.88
CA HIS A 29 -13.12 10.62 22.44
C HIS A 29 -11.94 11.31 21.76
N ALA A 30 -10.85 11.47 22.48
CA ALA A 30 -9.61 11.96 21.94
C ALA A 30 -9.30 11.09 20.72
N ARG A 31 -9.46 11.63 19.51
CA ARG A 31 -9.09 10.94 18.28
C ARG A 31 -7.63 10.56 18.43
N LYS A 32 -7.36 9.25 18.41
CA LYS A 32 -6.01 8.74 18.40
C LYS A 32 -5.27 9.48 17.28
N PRO A 33 -4.09 10.06 17.53
CA PRO A 33 -3.35 10.78 16.50
C PRO A 33 -3.17 9.87 15.30
N PRO A 34 -3.30 10.39 14.06
CA PRO A 34 -3.11 9.59 12.87
C PRO A 34 -1.72 8.95 12.93
N LYS A 35 -1.64 7.67 12.54
CA LYS A 35 -0.36 6.96 12.45
C LYS A 35 0.52 7.71 11.45
N PRO A 36 1.79 8.01 11.75
CA PRO A 36 2.67 8.66 10.81
C PRO A 36 2.77 7.84 9.51
N GLU A 37 2.87 8.52 8.39
CA GLU A 37 3.08 7.85 7.12
C GLU A 37 4.42 7.13 7.09
N PRO A 38 4.51 5.96 6.45
CA PRO A 38 5.76 5.22 6.36
C PRO A 38 6.78 6.00 5.52
N THR A 39 8.02 5.97 5.96
CA THR A 39 9.15 6.53 5.23
C THR A 39 9.46 5.70 3.97
N GLN A 40 10.19 6.29 3.03
CA GLN A 40 10.66 5.58 1.83
C GLN A 40 11.47 4.34 2.19
N GLN A 41 12.31 4.43 3.23
CA GLN A 41 13.09 3.27 3.71
C GLN A 41 12.20 2.16 4.26
N GLU A 42 11.20 2.48 5.07
CA GLU A 42 10.27 1.48 5.61
C GLU A 42 9.46 0.79 4.50
N LEU A 43 9.03 1.53 3.50
CA LEU A 43 8.34 0.98 2.32
C LEU A 43 9.27 0.04 1.55
N PHE A 44 10.51 0.45 1.32
CA PHE A 44 11.49 -0.38 0.65
C PHE A 44 11.79 -1.66 1.45
N ASP A 45 12.02 -1.55 2.76
CA ASP A 45 12.31 -2.71 3.62
C ASP A 45 11.15 -3.71 3.61
N TYR A 46 9.90 -3.23 3.60
CA TYR A 46 8.73 -4.07 3.43
C TYR A 46 8.74 -4.78 2.06
N VAL A 47 8.87 -4.03 0.96
CA VAL A 47 8.89 -4.59 -0.41
C VAL A 47 10.03 -5.59 -0.58
N ARG A 48 11.23 -5.25 -0.12
CA ARG A 48 12.41 -6.12 -0.11
C ARG A 48 12.14 -7.43 0.62
N GLY A 49 11.59 -7.32 1.84
CA GLY A 49 11.27 -8.49 2.66
C GLY A 49 10.30 -9.44 1.95
N GLN A 50 9.28 -8.90 1.29
CA GLN A 50 8.31 -9.71 0.53
C GLN A 50 8.95 -10.33 -0.72
N LEU A 51 9.75 -9.58 -1.48
CA LEU A 51 10.44 -10.07 -2.67
C LEU A 51 11.41 -11.21 -2.36
N LEU A 52 12.07 -11.18 -1.21
CA LEU A 52 12.98 -12.25 -0.77
C LEU A 52 12.21 -13.45 -0.19
N ALA A 53 11.28 -13.22 0.74
CA ALA A 53 10.58 -14.28 1.46
C ALA A 53 9.60 -15.07 0.58
N LEU A 54 8.99 -14.41 -0.40
CA LEU A 54 7.94 -14.98 -1.25
C LEU A 54 8.41 -15.25 -2.68
N SER A 55 9.70 -15.17 -2.93
CA SER A 55 10.29 -15.53 -4.22
C SER A 55 9.95 -16.98 -4.58
N PRO A 56 9.62 -17.29 -5.85
CA PRO A 56 9.46 -18.66 -6.29
C PRO A 56 10.73 -19.48 -6.03
N SER A 57 10.58 -20.72 -5.55
CA SER A 57 11.71 -21.57 -5.13
C SER A 57 12.20 -22.50 -6.25
N ASP A 58 12.10 -22.11 -7.51
CA ASP A 58 12.39 -22.96 -8.66
C ASP A 58 13.79 -22.83 -9.25
N GLY A 59 14.66 -22.11 -8.57
CA GLY A 59 16.08 -22.00 -8.91
C GLY A 59 16.43 -20.87 -9.88
N THR A 60 15.57 -20.46 -10.80
CA THR A 60 15.87 -19.36 -11.76
C THR A 60 15.24 -18.04 -11.37
N ASN A 61 14.04 -18.09 -10.78
CA ASN A 61 13.30 -16.90 -10.35
C ASN A 61 13.50 -16.57 -8.87
N ASP A 62 14.40 -17.28 -8.19
CA ASP A 62 14.72 -17.05 -6.79
C ASP A 62 15.48 -15.73 -6.62
N ASN A 63 14.85 -14.75 -5.95
CA ASN A 63 15.50 -13.47 -5.68
C ASN A 63 16.53 -13.65 -4.55
N ARG A 64 17.80 -13.58 -4.87
CA ARG A 64 18.91 -13.75 -3.92
C ARG A 64 19.24 -12.48 -3.17
N GLU A 65 19.12 -11.35 -3.86
CA GLU A 65 19.41 -10.05 -3.30
C GLU A 65 18.47 -9.01 -3.87
N VAL A 66 18.01 -8.10 -3.02
CA VAL A 66 17.19 -6.94 -3.40
C VAL A 66 17.78 -5.72 -2.73
N THR A 67 18.22 -4.75 -3.53
CA THR A 67 18.80 -3.49 -3.06
C THR A 67 18.05 -2.30 -3.64
N TYR A 68 18.14 -1.15 -2.98
CA TYR A 68 17.56 0.09 -3.44
C TYR A 68 18.53 1.25 -3.27
N ASN A 69 18.76 1.96 -4.36
CA ASN A 69 19.52 3.20 -4.34
C ASN A 69 18.55 4.38 -4.28
N MET A 70 18.44 5.02 -3.11
CA MET A 70 17.53 6.16 -2.90
C MET A 70 17.90 7.38 -3.76
N ALA A 71 19.19 7.59 -4.04
CA ALA A 71 19.63 8.75 -4.81
C ALA A 71 19.24 8.65 -6.30
N THR A 72 19.18 7.45 -6.83
CA THR A 72 18.83 7.18 -8.24
C THR A 72 17.44 6.57 -8.41
N SER A 73 16.75 6.26 -7.31
CA SER A 73 15.46 5.58 -7.28
C SER A 73 15.45 4.25 -8.04
N VAL A 74 16.56 3.51 -7.98
CA VAL A 74 16.73 2.23 -8.67
C VAL A 74 16.58 1.08 -7.68
N LEU A 75 15.63 0.19 -7.95
CA LEU A 75 15.45 -1.09 -7.28
C LEU A 75 16.17 -2.17 -8.09
N SER A 76 17.19 -2.79 -7.52
CA SER A 76 17.96 -3.87 -8.16
C SER A 76 17.58 -5.21 -7.55
N ILE A 77 17.29 -6.18 -8.41
CA ILE A 77 16.97 -7.57 -8.04
C ILE A 77 17.99 -8.49 -8.68
N THR A 78 18.77 -9.19 -7.86
CA THR A 78 19.74 -10.19 -8.30
C THR A 78 19.14 -11.59 -8.18
N ARG A 79 19.30 -12.38 -9.23
CA ARG A 79 18.85 -13.77 -9.38
C ARG A 79 20.02 -14.66 -9.82
N PRO A 80 19.86 -16.00 -9.82
CA PRO A 80 20.89 -16.91 -10.32
C PRO A 80 21.32 -16.66 -11.76
N ASP A 81 20.39 -16.19 -12.60
CA ASP A 81 20.54 -15.94 -14.04
C ASP A 81 20.97 -14.50 -14.38
N GLY A 82 21.09 -13.63 -13.39
CA GLY A 82 21.50 -12.24 -13.62
C GLY A 82 20.92 -11.22 -12.66
N ARG A 83 20.92 -9.96 -13.06
CA ARG A 83 20.41 -8.83 -12.28
C ARG A 83 19.45 -7.99 -13.13
N CYS A 84 18.40 -7.49 -12.53
CA CYS A 84 17.53 -6.47 -13.16
C CYS A 84 17.50 -5.21 -12.31
N ASP A 85 17.79 -4.09 -12.94
CA ASP A 85 17.67 -2.73 -12.39
C ASP A 85 16.33 -2.14 -12.85
N ILE A 86 15.51 -1.71 -11.88
CA ILE A 86 14.16 -1.20 -12.07
C ILE A 86 14.17 0.29 -11.70
N PHE A 87 13.84 1.14 -12.65
CA PHE A 87 13.80 2.60 -12.49
C PHE A 87 12.41 3.02 -12.02
N LEU A 88 12.21 3.13 -10.70
CA LEU A 88 10.88 3.38 -10.12
C LEU A 88 10.26 4.70 -10.59
N GLY A 89 11.07 5.74 -10.81
CA GLY A 89 10.61 7.03 -11.34
C GLY A 89 10.06 6.99 -12.77
N GLU A 90 10.30 5.90 -13.51
CA GLU A 90 9.82 5.73 -14.88
C GLU A 90 8.58 4.81 -14.96
N ILE A 91 8.01 4.41 -13.82
CA ILE A 91 6.85 3.52 -13.75
C ILE A 91 5.57 4.31 -13.52
N ASP A 92 4.49 3.90 -14.20
CA ASP A 92 3.14 4.36 -13.91
C ASP A 92 2.57 3.56 -12.73
N SER A 93 2.37 4.24 -11.59
CA SER A 93 1.82 3.61 -10.39
C SER A 93 0.39 3.09 -10.57
N ASN A 94 -0.35 3.62 -11.55
CA ASN A 94 -1.72 3.15 -11.87
C ASN A 94 -1.74 1.91 -12.77
N SER A 95 -0.59 1.46 -13.26
CA SER A 95 -0.48 0.33 -14.19
C SER A 95 -0.35 -1.04 -13.51
N THR A 96 -0.57 -1.13 -12.20
CA THR A 96 -0.44 -2.38 -11.45
C THR A 96 -1.47 -3.42 -11.91
N LEU A 97 -0.98 -4.59 -12.32
CA LEU A 97 -1.82 -5.71 -12.75
C LEU A 97 -1.35 -6.99 -12.04
N TRP A 98 -2.25 -7.62 -11.28
CA TRP A 98 -2.02 -8.88 -10.60
C TRP A 98 -2.64 -10.04 -11.37
N GLU A 99 -1.84 -11.08 -11.63
CA GLU A 99 -2.27 -12.25 -12.39
C GLU A 99 -1.69 -13.53 -11.79
N VAL A 100 -2.47 -14.60 -11.78
CA VAL A 100 -1.98 -15.94 -11.43
C VAL A 100 -1.53 -16.64 -12.70
N PHE A 101 -0.32 -17.21 -12.65
CA PHE A 101 0.25 -17.97 -13.75
C PHE A 101 0.47 -19.43 -13.33
N ASP A 102 0.10 -20.33 -14.22
CA ASP A 102 0.36 -21.75 -14.09
C ASP A 102 1.77 -22.11 -14.62
N PRO A 103 2.49 -23.08 -14.04
CA PRO A 103 3.81 -23.53 -14.51
C PRO A 103 3.87 -23.94 -15.96
N SER A 104 2.73 -24.35 -16.56
CA SER A 104 2.61 -24.70 -17.98
C SER A 104 2.83 -23.53 -18.94
N ASP A 105 2.69 -22.28 -18.44
CA ASP A 105 2.72 -21.09 -19.29
C ASP A 105 4.11 -20.45 -19.37
N SER A 106 5.07 -21.15 -19.99
CA SER A 106 6.37 -20.61 -20.44
C SER A 106 7.28 -19.93 -19.40
N TYR A 107 6.90 -19.82 -18.15
CA TYR A 107 7.83 -19.51 -17.06
C TYR A 107 8.48 -20.81 -16.58
N ARG A 108 9.79 -20.84 -16.49
CA ARG A 108 10.56 -21.99 -15.97
C ARG A 108 10.29 -22.24 -14.48
N THR A 109 9.08 -21.97 -14.01
CA THR A 109 8.66 -22.17 -12.63
C THR A 109 7.99 -23.53 -12.47
N ARG A 110 8.32 -24.26 -11.42
CA ARG A 110 7.70 -25.55 -11.07
C ARG A 110 6.46 -25.38 -10.18
N GLU A 111 6.16 -24.15 -9.77
CA GLU A 111 5.04 -23.80 -8.90
C GLU A 111 4.17 -22.70 -9.52
N GLN A 112 2.92 -22.62 -9.11
CA GLN A 112 2.06 -21.51 -9.47
C GLN A 112 2.61 -20.21 -8.90
N VAL A 113 2.66 -19.18 -9.72
CA VAL A 113 3.17 -17.86 -9.33
C VAL A 113 2.09 -16.80 -9.42
N LEU A 114 2.11 -15.91 -8.45
CA LEU A 114 1.41 -14.64 -8.49
C LEU A 114 2.34 -13.60 -9.11
N ARG A 115 1.93 -12.99 -10.21
CA ARG A 115 2.70 -12.00 -10.94
C ARG A 115 2.12 -10.61 -10.76
N LEU A 116 2.95 -9.67 -10.33
CA LEU A 116 2.68 -8.24 -10.43
C LEU A 116 3.37 -7.71 -11.68
N THR A 117 2.59 -7.14 -12.59
CA THR A 117 3.09 -6.43 -13.77
C THR A 117 2.93 -4.93 -13.55
N LEU A 118 4.01 -4.19 -13.80
CA LEU A 118 4.07 -2.73 -13.80
C LEU A 118 4.48 -2.27 -15.20
N THR A 119 3.89 -1.19 -15.67
CA THR A 119 4.18 -0.64 -17.00
C THR A 119 4.87 0.72 -16.86
N SER A 120 5.76 1.05 -17.78
CA SER A 120 6.44 2.33 -17.78
C SER A 120 5.54 3.48 -18.20
N LEU A 121 5.90 4.68 -17.75
CA LEU A 121 5.33 5.93 -18.24
C LEU A 121 5.70 6.14 -19.72
N ASN A 122 4.69 6.34 -20.57
CA ASN A 122 4.87 6.70 -21.97
C ASN A 122 5.82 5.76 -22.79
N GLY A 123 5.89 4.49 -22.42
CA GLY A 123 6.75 3.51 -23.11
C GLY A 123 8.25 3.66 -22.84
N LYS A 124 8.64 4.46 -21.86
CA LYS A 124 10.04 4.63 -21.45
C LYS A 124 10.65 3.31 -20.95
N GLN A 125 11.95 3.28 -20.84
CA GLN A 125 12.67 2.15 -20.25
C GLN A 125 12.58 2.19 -18.73
N ALA A 126 11.75 1.34 -18.16
CA ALA A 126 11.59 1.21 -16.70
C ALA A 126 12.44 0.08 -16.12
N ARG A 127 13.11 -0.72 -16.95
CA ARG A 127 13.93 -1.85 -16.51
C ARG A 127 15.09 -2.10 -17.47
N THR A 128 16.25 -2.42 -16.91
CA THR A 128 17.39 -3.03 -17.62
C THR A 128 17.78 -4.30 -16.91
N CYS A 129 17.85 -5.42 -17.64
CA CYS A 129 18.35 -6.67 -17.09
C CYS A 129 19.73 -7.01 -17.66
N TYR A 130 20.53 -7.68 -16.87
CA TYR A 130 21.89 -8.10 -17.19
C TYR A 130 21.99 -9.60 -16.94
N ASP A 131 22.70 -10.30 -17.79
CA ASP A 131 23.05 -11.70 -17.60
C ASP A 131 24.15 -11.88 -16.54
N THR A 132 24.58 -13.13 -16.32
CA THR A 132 25.67 -13.47 -15.37
C THR A 132 27.03 -12.87 -15.75
N HIS A 133 27.21 -12.40 -16.97
CA HIS A 133 28.40 -11.73 -17.49
C HIS A 133 28.30 -10.20 -17.50
N ASN A 134 27.24 -9.63 -16.86
CA ASN A 134 26.91 -8.20 -16.87
C ASN A 134 26.64 -7.64 -18.28
N GLN A 135 26.22 -8.47 -19.23
CA GLN A 135 25.79 -8.02 -20.54
C GLN A 135 24.29 -7.72 -20.50
N VAL A 136 23.87 -6.63 -21.18
CA VAL A 136 22.47 -6.25 -21.23
C VAL A 136 21.66 -7.31 -21.98
N ASP A 137 20.66 -7.87 -21.30
CA ASP A 137 19.70 -8.78 -21.94
C ASP A 137 18.64 -7.98 -22.71
N THR A 138 18.83 -7.89 -24.03
CA THR A 138 17.92 -7.18 -24.94
C THR A 138 16.68 -7.98 -25.30
N SER A 139 16.59 -9.26 -24.92
CA SER A 139 15.43 -10.12 -25.18
C SER A 139 14.22 -9.74 -24.33
N ILE A 140 14.44 -9.00 -23.25
CA ILE A 140 13.42 -8.62 -22.29
C ILE A 140 12.98 -7.17 -22.55
N PRO A 141 11.69 -6.90 -22.89
CA PRO A 141 11.21 -5.53 -23.10
C PRO A 141 11.40 -4.66 -21.85
N GLY A 142 12.10 -3.53 -22.01
CA GLY A 142 12.42 -2.63 -20.92
C GLY A 142 11.23 -1.82 -20.35
N ASN A 143 10.11 -1.78 -21.07
CA ASN A 143 8.92 -0.99 -20.72
C ASN A 143 7.94 -1.71 -19.76
N ARG A 144 8.25 -2.93 -19.36
CA ARG A 144 7.44 -3.70 -18.40
C ARG A 144 8.30 -4.32 -17.32
N VAL A 145 7.87 -4.20 -16.09
CA VAL A 145 8.48 -4.85 -14.94
C VAL A 145 7.56 -5.98 -14.48
N ARG A 146 8.12 -7.15 -14.20
CA ARG A 146 7.38 -8.29 -13.68
C ARG A 146 8.02 -8.77 -12.40
N LEU A 147 7.26 -8.73 -11.31
CA LEU A 147 7.66 -9.27 -10.02
C LEU A 147 6.88 -10.56 -9.79
N LEU A 148 7.60 -11.63 -9.46
CA LEU A 148 7.02 -12.97 -9.28
C LEU A 148 7.05 -13.36 -7.81
N PHE A 149 5.96 -13.96 -7.33
CA PHE A 149 5.81 -14.43 -5.97
C PHE A 149 5.24 -15.86 -5.98
N SER A 150 5.66 -16.69 -5.06
CA SER A 150 5.06 -18.00 -4.83
C SER A 150 3.59 -17.85 -4.44
N LEU A 151 2.66 -18.37 -5.22
CA LEU A 151 1.23 -18.29 -4.93
C LEU A 151 0.89 -19.00 -3.60
N ALA A 152 1.50 -20.15 -3.36
CA ALA A 152 1.27 -20.91 -2.14
C ALA A 152 1.65 -20.12 -0.87
N ARG A 153 2.78 -19.39 -0.92
CA ARG A 153 3.25 -18.57 0.21
C ARG A 153 2.43 -17.29 0.36
N THR A 154 2.02 -16.65 -0.74
CA THR A 154 1.22 -15.43 -0.69
C THR A 154 -0.19 -15.68 -0.15
N ASN A 155 -0.79 -16.83 -0.45
CA ASN A 155 -2.11 -17.21 0.06
C ASN A 155 -2.15 -17.37 1.59
N ALA A 156 -1.01 -17.59 2.24
CA ALA A 156 -0.91 -17.61 3.70
C ALA A 156 -0.94 -16.21 4.34
N ILE A 157 -0.85 -15.14 3.55
CA ILE A 157 -0.77 -13.76 4.02
C ILE A 157 -2.06 -13.01 3.67
N SER A 158 -2.89 -12.75 4.67
CA SER A 158 -4.14 -12.00 4.47
C SER A 158 -3.90 -10.60 3.89
N GLY A 159 -4.56 -10.29 2.79
CA GLY A 159 -4.47 -8.99 2.10
C GLY A 159 -3.08 -8.70 1.54
N PHE A 160 -2.34 -9.72 1.12
CA PHE A 160 -0.98 -9.56 0.58
C PHE A 160 -0.97 -8.61 -0.62
N THR A 161 -1.83 -8.84 -1.61
CA THR A 161 -1.90 -8.03 -2.84
C THR A 161 -2.15 -6.56 -2.55
N ASP A 162 -3.12 -6.24 -1.69
CA ASP A 162 -3.48 -4.87 -1.35
C ASP A 162 -2.35 -4.14 -0.62
N LYS A 163 -1.71 -4.83 0.33
CA LYS A 163 -0.58 -4.27 1.08
C LYS A 163 0.63 -4.03 0.19
N MET A 164 0.94 -5.00 -0.67
CA MET A 164 2.07 -4.91 -1.58
C MET A 164 1.83 -3.85 -2.66
N ASP A 165 0.62 -3.79 -3.21
CA ASP A 165 0.20 -2.78 -4.18
C ASP A 165 0.33 -1.37 -3.60
N THR A 166 -0.20 -1.16 -2.40
CA THR A 166 -0.09 0.12 -1.68
C THR A 166 1.37 0.51 -1.43
N ALA A 167 2.22 -0.43 -1.01
CA ALA A 167 3.63 -0.15 -0.73
C ALA A 167 4.40 0.20 -2.01
N ILE A 168 4.20 -0.56 -3.08
CA ILE A 168 4.84 -0.33 -4.39
C ILE A 168 4.41 1.02 -4.98
N LYS A 169 3.12 1.34 -4.99
CA LYS A 169 2.60 2.61 -5.51
C LYS A 169 3.18 3.81 -4.76
N LYS A 170 3.22 3.75 -3.43
CA LYS A 170 3.85 4.80 -2.62
C LYS A 170 5.36 4.91 -2.91
N LEU A 171 6.05 3.79 -3.05
CA LEU A 171 7.47 3.80 -3.35
C LEU A 171 7.75 4.40 -4.74
N ILE A 172 6.94 4.08 -5.75
CA ILE A 172 6.99 4.67 -7.10
C ILE A 172 6.73 6.18 -7.03
N ALA A 173 5.71 6.62 -6.31
CA ALA A 173 5.39 8.05 -6.16
C ALA A 173 6.53 8.83 -5.50
N LEU A 174 7.15 8.29 -4.45
CA LEU A 174 8.31 8.89 -3.79
C LEU A 174 9.56 8.90 -4.67
N ALA A 175 9.66 7.99 -5.63
CA ALA A 175 10.72 7.94 -6.63
C ALA A 175 10.54 8.95 -7.79
N GLY A 176 9.45 9.72 -7.81
CA GLY A 176 9.10 10.65 -8.87
C GLY A 176 8.31 10.04 -10.03
N GLY A 177 7.83 8.80 -9.87
CA GLY A 177 6.82 8.21 -10.75
C GLY A 177 5.48 8.94 -10.65
N MET A 178 4.51 8.59 -11.50
CA MET A 178 3.21 9.23 -11.45
C MET A 178 2.54 8.95 -10.10
N PRO A 179 2.11 9.98 -9.35
CA PRO A 179 1.39 9.77 -8.11
C PRO A 179 0.06 9.07 -8.41
N GLU A 180 -0.38 8.27 -7.46
CA GLU A 180 -1.75 7.76 -7.47
C GLU A 180 -2.69 8.96 -7.63
N LYS A 181 -3.50 8.97 -8.69
CA LYS A 181 -4.58 9.97 -8.79
C LYS A 181 -5.51 9.66 -7.64
N ASP A 182 -5.64 10.61 -6.70
CA ASP A 182 -6.68 10.55 -5.68
C ASP A 182 -8.00 10.38 -6.42
N ILE A 183 -8.54 9.19 -6.36
CA ILE A 183 -9.88 8.88 -6.87
C ILE A 183 -10.82 9.38 -5.77
N PHE A 184 -11.23 10.64 -5.91
CA PHE A 184 -12.33 11.21 -5.15
C PHE A 184 -13.67 10.75 -5.72
#